data_6b6155eb4908e243501ce08ac116b299
#
_entry.id   6b6155eb4908e243501ce08ac116b299
#
_cell.length_a   1.000
_cell.length_b   1.000
_cell.length_c   1.000
_cell.angle_alpha   90.00
_cell.angle_beta   90.00
_cell.angle_gamma   90.00
#
_symmetry.space_group_name_H-M   'P 1'
#
loop_
_entity.id
_entity.type
_entity.pdbx_description
1 polymer ?
#
loop_
_entity_poly.entity_id
_entity_poly.type
_entity_poly.pdbx_seq_one_letter_code
_entity_poly.pdbx_strand_id
1 'polypeptide(L)'
;LPMKLPALVSETCRTKIAPIVSSKRALQIILKRWAHRYDRTADFIVIEGPKAGGHLGFSTEELVDINSLNYDEEIKNIIECKKEYEKQYNTKIPVIVAGGIFDSADIAHALELGADGVQIASRFVATEECDASDAYKQAYIHAREEDIQIIQSPVGMPGRALRNEFIKNIERERQPIKKCYNCLAQCNPGTVPYCITQALINAVKGDIENGLIFCGSNVGRIHQMTTVHNLMEELTDFSSLNEN
;
A
#
# COMPACT_ATOMS: atom_id res chain seq x y z
N LEU A 1 10.20 -10.70 0.97
CA LEU A 1 11.17 -9.61 0.80
C LEU A 1 11.86 -9.72 -0.56
N PRO A 2 12.11 -8.63 -1.29
CA PRO A 2 12.63 -8.59 -2.67
C PRO A 2 14.17 -8.82 -2.73
N MET A 3 14.64 -9.92 -2.19
CA MET A 3 16.07 -10.20 -1.97
C MET A 3 16.91 -10.30 -3.24
N LYS A 4 16.27 -10.64 -4.38
CA LYS A 4 16.96 -10.85 -5.67
C LYS A 4 16.70 -9.70 -6.67
N LEU A 5 15.96 -8.66 -6.28
CA LEU A 5 15.56 -7.59 -7.19
C LEU A 5 16.74 -6.93 -7.91
N PRO A 6 17.89 -6.63 -7.28
CA PRO A 6 19.04 -6.06 -8.00
C PRO A 6 19.57 -6.94 -9.11
N ALA A 7 19.47 -8.27 -9.01
CA ALA A 7 19.91 -9.18 -10.04
C ALA A 7 18.97 -9.26 -11.26
N LEU A 8 17.74 -8.77 -11.12
CA LEU A 8 16.72 -8.77 -12.18
C LEU A 8 16.75 -7.49 -13.02
N VAL A 9 17.47 -6.47 -12.57
CA VAL A 9 17.59 -5.17 -13.25
C VAL A 9 19.03 -5.01 -13.72
N SER A 10 19.21 -4.89 -15.03
CA SER A 10 20.54 -4.70 -15.64
C SER A 10 21.18 -3.39 -15.16
N GLU A 11 22.48 -3.38 -14.93
CA GLU A 11 23.25 -2.17 -14.59
C GLU A 11 23.16 -1.08 -15.67
N THR A 12 22.95 -1.48 -16.93
CA THR A 12 22.75 -0.56 -18.06
C THR A 12 21.33 -0.01 -18.15
N CYS A 13 20.40 -0.55 -17.37
CA CYS A 13 19.00 -0.14 -17.37
C CYS A 13 18.81 1.11 -16.50
N ARG A 14 17.98 2.06 -16.97
CA ARG A 14 17.59 3.26 -16.19
C ARG A 14 16.53 2.98 -15.12
N THR A 15 16.01 1.76 -15.05
CA THR A 15 14.97 1.37 -14.08
C THR A 15 15.50 1.50 -12.66
N LYS A 16 14.79 2.25 -11.85
CA LYS A 16 15.06 2.42 -10.44
C LYS A 16 14.45 1.28 -9.63
N ILE A 17 15.12 0.88 -8.54
CA ILE A 17 14.63 -0.16 -7.65
C ILE A 17 14.37 0.40 -6.26
N ALA A 18 13.16 0.13 -5.74
CA ALA A 18 12.75 0.57 -4.42
C ALA A 18 12.13 -0.60 -3.64
N PRO A 19 12.62 -0.90 -2.44
CA PRO A 19 11.91 -1.79 -1.54
C PRO A 19 10.71 -1.07 -0.90
N ILE A 20 9.61 -1.80 -0.73
CA ILE A 20 8.50 -1.40 0.14
C ILE A 20 8.70 -2.11 1.47
N VAL A 21 8.71 -1.37 2.56
CA VAL A 21 8.97 -1.90 3.91
C VAL A 21 8.01 -1.30 4.92
N SER A 22 7.66 -2.10 5.94
CA SER A 22 6.84 -1.65 7.06
C SER A 22 7.65 -1.57 8.37
N SER A 23 8.94 -1.94 8.34
CA SER A 23 9.79 -1.89 9.53
C SER A 23 11.27 -1.67 9.21
N LYS A 24 11.99 -1.07 10.17
CA LYS A 24 13.46 -0.92 10.16
C LYS A 24 14.15 -2.28 9.95
N ARG A 25 13.67 -3.32 10.64
CA ARG A 25 14.22 -4.66 10.52
C ARG A 25 14.13 -5.20 9.09
N ALA A 26 12.99 -5.01 8.43
CA ALA A 26 12.82 -5.41 7.03
C ALA A 26 13.78 -4.67 6.11
N LEU A 27 13.92 -3.34 6.28
CA LEU A 27 14.85 -2.53 5.51
C LEU A 27 16.30 -2.98 5.71
N GLN A 28 16.74 -3.17 6.95
CA GLN A 28 18.10 -3.63 7.27
C GLN A 28 18.44 -4.95 6.57
N ILE A 29 17.51 -5.92 6.61
CA ILE A 29 17.70 -7.23 5.96
C ILE A 29 17.85 -7.06 4.44
N ILE A 30 17.02 -6.23 3.81
CA ILE A 30 17.06 -5.99 2.37
C ILE A 30 18.36 -5.30 1.97
N LEU A 31 18.67 -4.13 2.57
CA LEU A 31 19.83 -3.34 2.19
C LEU A 31 21.14 -4.07 2.48
N LYS A 32 21.24 -4.75 3.62
CA LYS A 32 22.41 -5.61 3.93
C LYS A 32 22.61 -6.70 2.88
N ARG A 33 21.52 -7.34 2.46
CA ARG A 33 21.58 -8.39 1.42
C ARG A 33 21.96 -7.82 0.06
N TRP A 34 21.40 -6.68 -0.32
CA TRP A 34 21.69 -6.04 -1.60
C TRP A 34 23.14 -5.56 -1.65
N ALA A 35 23.62 -4.89 -0.61
CA ALA A 35 24.99 -4.44 -0.49
C ALA A 35 26.00 -5.62 -0.56
N HIS A 36 25.78 -6.66 0.27
CA HIS A 36 26.74 -7.77 0.36
C HIS A 36 26.78 -8.63 -0.92
N ARG A 37 25.63 -8.86 -1.57
CA ARG A 37 25.53 -9.82 -2.67
C ARG A 37 25.64 -9.19 -4.05
N TYR A 38 25.23 -7.95 -4.19
CA TYR A 38 25.09 -7.28 -5.48
C TYR A 38 25.85 -5.95 -5.55
N ASP A 39 26.54 -5.57 -4.47
CA ASP A 39 27.19 -4.26 -4.32
C ASP A 39 26.28 -3.10 -4.74
N ARG A 40 25.01 -3.15 -4.30
CA ARG A 40 23.98 -2.18 -4.67
C ARG A 40 23.10 -1.81 -3.47
N THR A 41 22.61 -0.56 -3.46
CA THR A 41 21.60 -0.08 -2.53
C THR A 41 20.28 0.25 -3.24
N ALA A 42 19.27 0.71 -2.49
CA ALA A 42 18.01 1.19 -3.04
C ALA A 42 18.18 2.55 -3.73
N ASP A 43 17.43 2.79 -4.79
CA ASP A 43 17.35 4.11 -5.42
C ASP A 43 16.44 5.05 -4.62
N PHE A 44 15.39 4.52 -3.97
CA PHE A 44 14.55 5.15 -2.97
C PHE A 44 13.86 4.07 -2.12
N ILE A 45 13.19 4.44 -1.05
CA ILE A 45 12.49 3.53 -0.14
C ILE A 45 11.03 3.98 -0.03
N VAL A 46 10.09 3.02 -0.07
CA VAL A 46 8.69 3.27 0.29
C VAL A 46 8.44 2.66 1.67
N ILE A 47 7.98 3.49 2.61
CA ILE A 47 7.54 3.04 3.94
C ILE A 47 6.03 2.90 3.90
N GLU A 48 5.53 1.67 4.02
CA GLU A 48 4.10 1.40 4.03
C GLU A 48 3.59 1.18 5.45
N GLY A 49 2.82 2.14 5.95
CA GLY A 49 2.29 2.15 7.30
C GLY A 49 1.07 1.22 7.51
N PRO A 50 0.67 1.01 8.78
CA PRO A 50 -0.43 0.11 9.13
C PRO A 50 -1.80 0.59 8.67
N LYS A 51 -1.94 1.85 8.24
CA LYS A 51 -3.16 2.45 7.67
C LYS A 51 -3.29 2.24 6.15
N ALA A 52 -2.34 1.57 5.51
CA ALA A 52 -2.39 1.31 4.07
C ALA A 52 -3.56 0.39 3.68
N GLY A 53 -3.89 0.41 2.40
CA GLY A 53 -4.85 -0.51 1.77
C GLY A 53 -4.14 -1.71 1.15
N GLY A 54 -4.90 -2.75 0.83
CA GLY A 54 -4.34 -3.97 0.25
C GLY A 54 -3.57 -4.81 1.26
N HIS A 55 -2.55 -5.54 0.80
CA HIS A 55 -1.76 -6.41 1.65
C HIS A 55 -0.86 -5.60 2.59
N LEU A 56 -0.81 -6.01 3.84
CA LEU A 56 -0.12 -5.29 4.91
C LEU A 56 1.07 -6.09 5.42
N GLY A 57 2.17 -5.41 5.66
CA GLY A 57 3.41 -5.98 6.22
C GLY A 57 3.40 -6.13 7.74
N PHE A 58 2.22 -6.27 8.34
CA PHE A 58 1.97 -6.38 9.78
C PHE A 58 1.28 -7.70 10.09
N SER A 59 1.32 -8.16 11.33
CA SER A 59 0.49 -9.29 11.78
C SER A 59 -0.97 -8.84 12.00
N THR A 60 -1.89 -9.79 12.05
CA THR A 60 -3.31 -9.50 12.31
C THR A 60 -3.48 -8.86 13.70
N GLU A 61 -2.70 -9.31 14.68
CA GLU A 61 -2.72 -8.79 16.06
C GLU A 61 -2.29 -7.32 16.12
N GLU A 62 -1.23 -6.95 15.38
CA GLU A 62 -0.78 -5.56 15.29
C GLU A 62 -1.82 -4.65 14.62
N LEU A 63 -2.63 -5.20 13.71
CA LEU A 63 -3.66 -4.43 12.99
C LEU A 63 -4.96 -4.25 13.78
N VAL A 64 -5.16 -4.95 14.92
CA VAL A 64 -6.31 -4.75 15.82
C VAL A 64 -6.23 -3.39 16.52
N ASP A 65 -5.02 -2.98 16.93
CA ASP A 65 -4.81 -1.69 17.57
C ASP A 65 -3.59 -0.98 16.96
N ILE A 66 -3.81 -0.38 15.80
CA ILE A 66 -2.77 0.34 15.06
C ILE A 66 -2.24 1.57 15.79
N ASN A 67 -3.00 2.14 16.73
CA ASN A 67 -2.58 3.31 17.49
C ASN A 67 -1.51 2.97 18.54
N SER A 68 -1.45 1.71 18.99
CA SER A 68 -0.42 1.25 19.90
C SER A 68 0.97 1.09 19.26
N LEU A 69 1.07 1.11 17.93
CA LEU A 69 2.30 0.80 17.20
C LEU A 69 3.36 1.90 17.25
N ASN A 70 3.04 3.11 17.73
CA ASN A 70 3.95 4.28 17.68
C ASN A 70 4.71 4.39 16.35
N TYR A 71 3.95 4.38 15.23
CA TYR A 71 4.52 4.18 13.91
C TYR A 71 5.39 5.35 13.42
N ASP A 72 5.18 6.56 13.95
CA ASP A 72 6.03 7.73 13.68
C ASP A 72 7.49 7.50 14.10
N GLU A 73 7.69 6.82 15.23
CA GLU A 73 9.02 6.46 15.69
C GLU A 73 9.66 5.41 14.77
N GLU A 74 8.85 4.46 14.26
CA GLU A 74 9.34 3.47 13.30
C GLU A 74 9.73 4.11 11.97
N ILE A 75 8.97 5.11 11.47
CA ILE A 75 9.34 5.91 10.29
C ILE A 75 10.69 6.58 10.50
N LYS A 76 10.90 7.27 11.63
CA LYS A 76 12.20 7.90 11.98
C LYS A 76 13.33 6.88 12.02
N ASN A 77 13.08 5.72 12.62
CA ASN A 77 14.05 4.64 12.71
C ASN A 77 14.44 4.06 11.33
N ILE A 78 13.50 3.97 10.40
CA ILE A 78 13.74 3.56 9.00
C ILE A 78 14.59 4.62 8.29
N ILE A 79 14.23 5.91 8.45
CA ILE A 79 14.97 7.04 7.86
C ILE A 79 16.41 7.08 8.40
N GLU A 80 16.61 6.86 9.68
CA GLU A 80 17.97 6.81 10.25
C GLU A 80 18.78 5.62 9.71
N CYS A 81 18.14 4.47 9.57
CA CYS A 81 18.79 3.24 9.07
C CYS A 81 19.40 3.42 7.66
N LYS A 82 18.77 4.19 6.76
CA LYS A 82 19.26 4.38 5.40
C LYS A 82 20.58 5.17 5.33
N LYS A 83 20.87 6.03 6.31
CA LYS A 83 22.02 6.94 6.31
C LYS A 83 23.35 6.21 6.21
N GLU A 84 23.48 5.02 6.79
CA GLU A 84 24.66 4.17 6.67
C GLU A 84 24.92 3.80 5.19
N TYR A 85 23.88 3.45 4.46
CA TYR A 85 23.98 3.05 3.04
C TYR A 85 24.15 4.27 2.12
N GLU A 86 23.57 5.41 2.45
CA GLU A 86 23.83 6.68 1.75
C GLU A 86 25.32 7.05 1.82
N LYS A 87 25.93 6.89 3.00
CA LYS A 87 27.35 7.12 3.18
C LYS A 87 28.20 6.09 2.43
N GLN A 88 27.85 4.81 2.54
CA GLN A 88 28.58 3.72 1.89
C GLN A 88 28.61 3.87 0.35
N TYR A 89 27.50 4.26 -0.25
CA TYR A 89 27.33 4.36 -1.70
C TYR A 89 27.47 5.78 -2.24
N ASN A 90 27.76 6.75 -1.36
CA ASN A 90 27.85 8.18 -1.70
C ASN A 90 26.64 8.65 -2.55
N THR A 91 25.43 8.30 -2.12
CA THR A 91 24.17 8.60 -2.83
C THR A 91 23.08 8.98 -1.84
N LYS A 92 22.14 9.83 -2.25
CA LYS A 92 20.91 10.10 -1.50
C LYS A 92 19.90 8.98 -1.80
N ILE A 93 19.22 8.46 -0.77
CA ILE A 93 18.15 7.49 -0.86
C ILE A 93 16.86 8.16 -0.37
N PRO A 94 16.04 8.74 -1.25
CA PRO A 94 14.78 9.36 -0.86
C PRO A 94 13.84 8.38 -0.18
N VAL A 95 13.03 8.89 0.75
CA VAL A 95 12.02 8.11 1.49
C VAL A 95 10.64 8.64 1.17
N ILE A 96 9.75 7.74 0.77
CA ILE A 96 8.34 7.99 0.47
C ILE A 96 7.49 7.31 1.54
N VAL A 97 6.65 8.06 2.23
CA VAL A 97 5.72 7.50 3.22
C VAL A 97 4.37 7.21 2.58
N ALA A 98 3.83 6.03 2.82
CA ALA A 98 2.56 5.54 2.29
C ALA A 98 1.68 4.98 3.41
N GLY A 99 0.36 5.00 3.17
CA GLY A 99 -0.63 4.43 4.09
C GLY A 99 -1.14 5.42 5.13
N GLY A 100 -2.41 5.81 4.98
CA GLY A 100 -3.07 6.75 5.87
C GLY A 100 -2.97 8.21 5.45
N ILE A 101 -2.24 8.55 4.42
CA ILE A 101 -2.15 9.92 3.89
C ILE A 101 -3.45 10.26 3.15
N PHE A 102 -4.13 11.31 3.60
CA PHE A 102 -5.43 11.72 3.07
C PHE A 102 -5.46 13.18 2.59
N ASP A 103 -4.87 14.09 3.33
CA ASP A 103 -4.90 15.54 3.08
C ASP A 103 -3.51 16.19 3.25
N SER A 104 -3.45 17.52 3.10
CA SER A 104 -2.20 18.28 3.21
C SER A 104 -1.60 18.23 4.62
N ALA A 105 -2.42 18.06 5.67
CA ALA A 105 -1.92 17.92 7.03
C ALA A 105 -1.18 16.59 7.22
N ASP A 106 -1.71 15.48 6.69
CA ASP A 106 -1.04 14.19 6.71
C ASP A 106 0.28 14.24 5.92
N ILE A 107 0.30 14.98 4.79
CA ILE A 107 1.53 15.20 3.99
C ILE A 107 2.55 15.98 4.80
N ALA A 108 2.15 17.10 5.39
CA ALA A 108 3.04 17.92 6.23
C ALA A 108 3.64 17.10 7.38
N HIS A 109 2.81 16.33 8.08
CA HIS A 109 3.28 15.43 9.13
C HIS A 109 4.33 14.43 8.65
N ALA A 110 4.09 13.77 7.50
CA ALA A 110 5.08 12.85 6.92
C ALA A 110 6.42 13.55 6.59
N LEU A 111 6.35 14.77 6.04
CA LEU A 111 7.55 15.57 5.75
C LEU A 111 8.29 16.01 7.04
N GLU A 112 7.58 16.37 8.10
CA GLU A 112 8.14 16.68 9.42
C GLU A 112 8.86 15.47 10.05
N LEU A 113 8.37 14.26 9.81
CA LEU A 113 9.06 13.03 10.22
C LEU A 113 10.36 12.77 9.43
N GLY A 114 10.59 13.52 8.34
CA GLY A 114 11.78 13.44 7.51
C GLY A 114 11.61 12.66 6.21
N ALA A 115 10.37 12.42 5.78
CA ALA A 115 10.10 11.88 4.44
C ALA A 115 10.47 12.90 3.34
N ASP A 116 10.86 12.41 2.18
CA ASP A 116 11.10 13.23 0.98
C ASP A 116 9.82 13.37 0.12
N GLY A 117 8.77 12.60 0.42
CA GLY A 117 7.48 12.64 -0.26
C GLY A 117 6.50 11.60 0.28
N VAL A 118 5.32 11.52 -0.34
CA VAL A 118 4.25 10.61 0.06
C VAL A 118 3.70 9.82 -1.13
N GLN A 119 3.06 8.67 -0.84
CA GLN A 119 2.32 7.87 -1.81
C GLN A 119 0.86 7.77 -1.36
N ILE A 120 -0.06 8.15 -2.25
CA ILE A 120 -1.50 8.17 -2.02
C ILE A 120 -2.19 7.34 -3.11
N ALA A 121 -3.18 6.54 -2.73
CA ALA A 121 -3.93 5.72 -3.68
C ALA A 121 -5.46 5.92 -3.56
N SER A 122 -6.07 5.69 -2.39
CA SER A 122 -7.53 5.63 -2.23
C SER A 122 -8.26 6.89 -2.73
N ARG A 123 -7.71 8.09 -2.49
CA ARG A 123 -8.27 9.36 -2.98
C ARG A 123 -8.33 9.42 -4.50
N PHE A 124 -7.32 8.89 -5.19
CA PHE A 124 -7.25 8.91 -6.65
C PHE A 124 -8.21 7.90 -7.32
N VAL A 125 -8.72 6.91 -6.58
CA VAL A 125 -9.78 6.03 -7.11
C VAL A 125 -11.07 6.79 -7.35
N ALA A 126 -11.41 7.75 -6.49
CA ALA A 126 -12.62 8.58 -6.61
C ALA A 126 -12.37 9.82 -7.49
N THR A 127 -11.63 9.68 -8.58
CA THR A 127 -11.41 10.74 -9.57
C THR A 127 -12.05 10.39 -10.91
N GLU A 128 -12.38 11.42 -11.70
CA GLU A 128 -12.94 11.25 -13.05
C GLU A 128 -11.96 10.50 -13.95
N GLU A 129 -10.65 10.77 -13.80
CA GLU A 129 -9.57 10.21 -14.62
C GLU A 129 -9.22 8.76 -14.29
N CYS A 130 -9.66 8.23 -13.13
CA CYS A 130 -9.49 6.82 -12.81
C CYS A 130 -10.29 5.97 -13.80
N ASP A 131 -9.64 5.00 -14.45
CA ASP A 131 -10.22 4.13 -15.49
C ASP A 131 -10.99 2.91 -14.94
N ALA A 132 -11.11 2.78 -13.61
CA ALA A 132 -11.99 1.79 -12.99
C ALA A 132 -13.46 2.11 -13.30
N SER A 133 -14.31 1.07 -13.25
CA SER A 133 -15.75 1.25 -13.45
C SER A 133 -16.38 2.19 -12.44
N ASP A 134 -17.48 2.84 -12.81
CA ASP A 134 -18.21 3.72 -11.89
C ASP A 134 -18.68 2.98 -10.64
N ALA A 135 -19.10 1.71 -10.74
CA ALA A 135 -19.50 0.91 -9.59
C ALA A 135 -18.33 0.74 -8.58
N TYR A 136 -17.10 0.56 -9.08
CA TYR A 136 -15.91 0.49 -8.22
C TYR A 136 -15.64 1.82 -7.52
N LYS A 137 -15.71 2.94 -8.24
CA LYS A 137 -15.54 4.29 -7.69
C LYS A 137 -16.61 4.61 -6.64
N GLN A 138 -17.87 4.28 -6.95
CA GLN A 138 -19.00 4.47 -6.03
C GLN A 138 -18.86 3.64 -4.75
N ALA A 139 -18.25 2.45 -4.80
CA ALA A 139 -17.96 1.66 -3.61
C ALA A 139 -17.04 2.40 -2.63
N TYR A 140 -16.08 3.20 -3.13
CA TYR A 140 -15.23 4.04 -2.27
C TYR A 140 -15.99 5.24 -1.69
N ILE A 141 -16.85 5.88 -2.49
CA ILE A 141 -17.61 7.08 -2.07
C ILE A 141 -18.67 6.74 -1.02
N HIS A 142 -19.28 5.56 -1.12
CA HIS A 142 -20.30 5.10 -0.17
C HIS A 142 -19.73 4.33 1.02
N ALA A 143 -18.40 4.06 1.03
CA ALA A 143 -17.76 3.35 2.12
C ALA A 143 -17.84 4.14 3.43
N ARG A 144 -18.08 3.43 4.52
CA ARG A 144 -18.04 3.95 5.89
C ARG A 144 -16.89 3.30 6.65
N GLU A 145 -16.55 3.87 7.78
CA GLU A 145 -15.48 3.31 8.62
C GLU A 145 -15.79 1.88 9.09
N GLU A 146 -17.06 1.59 9.41
CA GLU A 146 -17.52 0.25 9.80
C GLU A 146 -17.46 -0.79 8.67
N ASP A 147 -17.35 -0.35 7.40
CA ASP A 147 -17.22 -1.25 6.26
C ASP A 147 -15.77 -1.70 6.02
N ILE A 148 -14.80 -1.14 6.76
CA ILE A 148 -13.39 -1.47 6.58
C ILE A 148 -13.03 -2.69 7.41
N GLN A 149 -12.46 -3.71 6.78
CA GLN A 149 -12.11 -4.96 7.42
C GLN A 149 -10.69 -5.42 7.07
N ILE A 150 -10.02 -6.04 8.03
CA ILE A 150 -8.80 -6.82 7.77
C ILE A 150 -9.23 -8.25 7.41
N ILE A 151 -8.79 -8.70 6.26
CA ILE A 151 -9.07 -10.04 5.72
C ILE A 151 -7.78 -10.85 5.61
N GLN A 152 -7.90 -12.18 5.67
CA GLN A 152 -6.80 -13.06 5.35
C GLN A 152 -6.77 -13.34 3.84
N SER A 153 -5.72 -12.86 3.18
CA SER A 153 -5.56 -13.05 1.75
C SER A 153 -5.00 -14.42 1.38
N PRO A 154 -5.35 -14.98 0.19
CA PRO A 154 -4.75 -16.21 -0.33
C PRO A 154 -3.23 -16.15 -0.51
N VAL A 155 -2.63 -14.97 -0.49
CA VAL A 155 -1.16 -14.80 -0.56
C VAL A 155 -0.47 -14.98 0.79
N GLY A 156 -1.23 -15.26 1.87
CA GLY A 156 -0.67 -15.51 3.20
C GLY A 156 -0.38 -14.23 4.00
N MET A 157 -0.93 -13.09 3.60
CA MET A 157 -0.79 -11.81 4.30
C MET A 157 -2.18 -11.27 4.67
N PRO A 158 -2.32 -10.52 5.79
CA PRO A 158 -3.52 -9.75 6.03
C PRO A 158 -3.66 -8.64 4.98
N GLY A 159 -4.90 -8.26 4.69
CA GLY A 159 -5.20 -7.19 3.75
C GLY A 159 -6.37 -6.34 4.21
N ARG A 160 -6.34 -5.03 3.95
CA ARG A 160 -7.45 -4.14 4.28
C ARG A 160 -8.35 -3.95 3.07
N ALA A 161 -9.64 -4.25 3.25
CA ALA A 161 -10.65 -4.23 2.18
C ALA A 161 -12.00 -3.71 2.69
N LEU A 162 -12.88 -3.35 1.76
CA LEU A 162 -14.29 -3.08 2.04
C LEU A 162 -15.05 -4.39 2.24
N ARG A 163 -15.85 -4.46 3.29
CA ARG A 163 -16.74 -5.59 3.62
C ARG A 163 -17.99 -5.57 2.75
N ASN A 164 -17.88 -6.10 1.55
CA ASN A 164 -18.97 -6.28 0.59
C ASN A 164 -19.53 -7.72 0.60
N GLU A 165 -20.44 -8.04 -0.32
CA GLU A 165 -21.00 -9.40 -0.42
C GLU A 165 -19.92 -10.45 -0.75
N PHE A 166 -18.90 -10.11 -1.53
CA PHE A 166 -17.79 -11.01 -1.80
C PHE A 166 -17.10 -11.46 -0.50
N ILE A 167 -16.76 -10.51 0.39
CA ILE A 167 -16.11 -10.82 1.67
C ILE A 167 -17.01 -11.70 2.54
N LYS A 168 -18.31 -11.38 2.65
CA LYS A 168 -19.27 -12.20 3.40
C LYS A 168 -19.38 -13.63 2.85
N ASN A 169 -19.29 -13.79 1.53
CA ASN A 169 -19.35 -15.10 0.89
C ASN A 169 -18.09 -15.93 1.15
N ILE A 170 -16.89 -15.34 1.04
CA ILE A 170 -15.64 -16.06 1.31
C ILE A 170 -15.45 -16.42 2.79
N GLU A 171 -16.07 -15.69 3.71
CA GLU A 171 -16.12 -16.05 5.15
C GLU A 171 -16.98 -17.30 5.41
N ARG A 172 -17.99 -17.56 4.57
CA ARG A 172 -18.91 -18.70 4.72
C ARG A 172 -18.42 -19.95 4.01
N GLU A 173 -17.93 -19.78 2.80
CA GLU A 173 -17.52 -20.91 1.97
C GLU A 173 -16.46 -20.54 0.94
N ARG A 174 -15.70 -21.55 0.54
CA ARG A 174 -14.69 -21.39 -0.51
C ARG A 174 -15.36 -21.10 -1.85
N GLN A 175 -14.86 -20.09 -2.55
CA GLN A 175 -15.36 -19.74 -3.89
C GLN A 175 -14.73 -20.64 -4.98
N PRO A 176 -15.50 -21.15 -5.93
CA PRO A 176 -14.98 -21.99 -6.99
C PRO A 176 -14.04 -21.23 -7.92
N ILE A 177 -12.86 -21.78 -8.20
CA ILE A 177 -11.90 -21.21 -9.12
C ILE A 177 -12.08 -21.82 -10.51
N LYS A 178 -12.74 -21.09 -11.41
CA LYS A 178 -13.02 -21.54 -12.79
C LYS A 178 -11.82 -21.43 -13.71
N LYS A 179 -10.90 -20.48 -13.43
CA LYS A 179 -9.71 -20.20 -14.24
C LYS A 179 -8.52 -19.85 -13.33
N CYS A 180 -7.39 -20.52 -13.56
CA CYS A 180 -6.13 -20.14 -12.91
C CYS A 180 -5.35 -19.20 -13.84
N TYR A 181 -4.84 -18.09 -13.26
CA TYR A 181 -4.03 -17.08 -13.97
C TYR A 181 -2.53 -17.32 -13.82
N ASN A 182 -2.10 -18.34 -13.06
CA ASN A 182 -0.69 -18.61 -12.74
C ASN A 182 0.06 -17.39 -12.19
N CYS A 183 -0.65 -16.55 -11.43
CA CYS A 183 -0.14 -15.27 -10.93
C CYS A 183 0.82 -15.41 -9.74
N LEU A 184 0.77 -16.51 -8.99
CA LEU A 184 1.56 -16.78 -7.80
C LEU A 184 2.15 -18.18 -7.85
N ALA A 185 3.48 -18.28 -7.75
CA ALA A 185 4.20 -19.56 -7.84
C ALA A 185 3.80 -20.60 -6.75
N GLN A 186 3.39 -20.13 -5.57
CA GLN A 186 3.02 -20.99 -4.43
C GLN A 186 1.50 -21.15 -4.27
N CYS A 187 0.68 -20.55 -5.15
CA CYS A 187 -0.77 -20.68 -5.08
C CYS A 187 -1.20 -22.08 -5.53
N ASN A 188 -2.00 -22.74 -4.70
CA ASN A 188 -2.67 -23.97 -5.07
C ASN A 188 -4.18 -23.69 -5.25
N PRO A 189 -4.70 -23.64 -6.51
CA PRO A 189 -6.11 -23.40 -6.78
C PRO A 189 -7.07 -24.39 -6.12
N GLY A 190 -6.55 -25.58 -5.74
CA GLY A 190 -7.33 -26.60 -5.04
C GLY A 190 -7.61 -26.29 -3.57
N THR A 191 -6.81 -25.44 -2.92
CA THR A 191 -6.86 -25.22 -1.46
C THR A 191 -7.14 -23.78 -1.05
N VAL A 192 -6.79 -22.78 -1.89
CA VAL A 192 -7.04 -21.36 -1.56
C VAL A 192 -8.54 -21.04 -1.53
N PRO A 193 -8.98 -20.11 -0.66
CA PRO A 193 -10.41 -19.80 -0.49
C PRO A 193 -11.02 -19.13 -1.73
N TYR A 194 -10.26 -18.42 -2.54
CA TYR A 194 -10.68 -17.76 -3.77
C TYR A 194 -9.48 -17.41 -4.66
N CYS A 195 -9.73 -17.09 -5.93
CA CYS A 195 -8.69 -16.55 -6.82
C CYS A 195 -8.59 -15.04 -6.66
N ILE A 196 -7.51 -14.56 -6.05
CA ILE A 196 -7.31 -13.11 -5.81
C ILE A 196 -7.30 -12.31 -7.10
N THR A 197 -6.63 -12.79 -8.16
CA THR A 197 -6.58 -12.11 -9.45
C THR A 197 -7.97 -11.95 -10.06
N GLN A 198 -8.81 -13.00 -10.02
CA GLN A 198 -10.19 -12.90 -10.51
C GLN A 198 -11.01 -11.92 -9.69
N ALA A 199 -10.88 -11.96 -8.36
CA ALA A 199 -11.61 -11.06 -7.46
C ALA A 199 -11.25 -9.58 -7.69
N LEU A 200 -9.96 -9.26 -7.91
CA LEU A 200 -9.53 -7.91 -8.26
C LEU A 200 -10.02 -7.46 -9.64
N ILE A 201 -10.01 -8.36 -10.64
CA ILE A 201 -10.54 -8.07 -11.98
C ILE A 201 -12.06 -7.81 -11.93
N ASN A 202 -12.80 -8.62 -11.17
CA ASN A 202 -14.25 -8.43 -11.00
C ASN A 202 -14.53 -7.04 -10.40
N ALA A 203 -13.85 -6.69 -9.32
CA ALA A 203 -14.03 -5.41 -8.64
C ALA A 203 -13.83 -4.22 -9.60
N VAL A 204 -12.67 -4.14 -10.26
CA VAL A 204 -12.34 -3.00 -11.14
C VAL A 204 -13.28 -2.90 -12.36
N LYS A 205 -13.85 -4.03 -12.81
CA LYS A 205 -14.82 -4.07 -13.89
C LYS A 205 -16.26 -3.77 -13.47
N GLY A 206 -16.50 -3.58 -12.18
CA GLY A 206 -17.81 -3.20 -11.64
C GLY A 206 -18.64 -4.34 -11.06
N ASP A 207 -18.17 -5.58 -11.13
CA ASP A 207 -18.78 -6.71 -10.42
C ASP A 207 -18.31 -6.68 -8.95
N ILE A 208 -18.77 -5.68 -8.21
CA ILE A 208 -18.36 -5.43 -6.82
C ILE A 208 -18.89 -6.47 -5.83
N GLU A 209 -19.95 -7.20 -6.19
CA GLU A 209 -20.53 -8.28 -5.38
C GLU A 209 -19.67 -9.56 -5.40
N ASN A 210 -18.91 -9.77 -6.48
CA ASN A 210 -17.97 -10.88 -6.65
C ASN A 210 -16.50 -10.40 -6.68
N GLY A 211 -16.26 -9.14 -6.29
CA GLY A 211 -14.98 -8.47 -6.37
C GLY A 211 -14.37 -8.16 -5.01
N LEU A 212 -13.05 -8.28 -4.91
CA LEU A 212 -12.27 -7.82 -3.76
C LEU A 212 -11.91 -6.36 -3.96
N ILE A 213 -12.35 -5.50 -3.05
CA ILE A 213 -12.09 -4.06 -3.07
C ILE A 213 -11.12 -3.73 -1.93
N PHE A 214 -9.83 -3.61 -2.24
CA PHE A 214 -8.84 -3.13 -1.29
C PHE A 214 -8.96 -1.62 -1.09
N CYS A 215 -8.78 -1.12 0.11
CA CYS A 215 -8.84 0.31 0.43
C CYS A 215 -7.96 0.66 1.63
N GLY A 216 -7.53 1.92 1.73
CA GLY A 216 -6.86 2.44 2.93
C GLY A 216 -7.84 2.66 4.08
N SER A 217 -7.32 2.83 5.31
CA SER A 217 -8.14 3.06 6.50
C SER A 217 -8.99 4.33 6.43
N ASN A 218 -8.59 5.31 5.62
CA ASN A 218 -9.28 6.60 5.49
C ASN A 218 -10.34 6.63 4.37
N VAL A 219 -10.68 5.47 3.75
CA VAL A 219 -11.65 5.45 2.64
C VAL A 219 -13.01 6.03 3.02
N GLY A 220 -13.46 5.83 4.24
CA GLY A 220 -14.72 6.39 4.76
C GLY A 220 -14.78 7.93 4.81
N ARG A 221 -13.67 8.63 4.57
CA ARG A 221 -13.60 10.10 4.42
C ARG A 221 -13.83 10.58 2.98
N ILE A 222 -13.95 9.67 2.01
CA ILE A 222 -14.18 9.99 0.59
C ILE A 222 -15.68 10.05 0.36
N HIS A 223 -16.24 11.24 0.07
CA HIS A 223 -17.69 11.42 -0.01
C HIS A 223 -18.19 11.84 -1.40
N GLN A 224 -17.28 12.16 -2.32
CA GLN A 224 -17.65 12.64 -3.67
C GLN A 224 -16.56 12.35 -4.69
N MET A 225 -16.97 12.37 -5.96
CA MET A 225 -16.03 12.38 -7.08
C MET A 225 -15.32 13.74 -7.15
N THR A 226 -14.08 13.72 -7.62
CA THR A 226 -13.29 14.90 -7.91
C THR A 226 -12.48 14.70 -9.19
N THR A 227 -11.70 15.69 -9.61
CA THR A 227 -10.68 15.52 -10.65
C THR A 227 -9.30 15.36 -10.03
N VAL A 228 -8.36 14.77 -10.75
CA VAL A 228 -6.94 14.72 -10.31
C VAL A 228 -6.41 16.14 -10.10
N HIS A 229 -6.81 17.09 -10.95
CA HIS A 229 -6.40 18.50 -10.82
C HIS A 229 -6.82 19.07 -9.46
N ASN A 230 -8.11 19.05 -9.14
CA ASN A 230 -8.64 19.57 -7.88
C ASN A 230 -8.06 18.86 -6.66
N LEU A 231 -7.90 17.53 -6.76
CA LEU A 231 -7.29 16.74 -5.70
C LEU A 231 -5.83 17.16 -5.46
N MET A 232 -5.06 17.40 -6.52
CA MET A 232 -3.67 17.86 -6.39
C MET A 232 -3.58 19.25 -5.80
N GLU A 233 -4.48 20.17 -6.17
CA GLU A 233 -4.55 21.50 -5.55
C GLU A 233 -4.82 21.37 -4.04
N GLU A 234 -5.82 20.58 -3.64
CA GLU A 234 -6.13 20.31 -2.22
C GLU A 234 -4.94 19.72 -1.46
N LEU A 235 -4.30 18.70 -2.02
CA LEU A 235 -3.18 18.00 -1.38
C LEU A 235 -1.91 18.85 -1.24
N THR A 236 -1.74 19.89 -2.08
CA THR A 236 -0.59 20.80 -2.07
C THR A 236 -0.89 22.15 -1.44
N ASP A 237 -2.09 22.37 -0.95
CA ASP A 237 -2.45 23.58 -0.21
C ASP A 237 -2.08 23.42 1.28
N PHE A 238 -0.99 24.08 1.67
CA PHE A 238 -0.50 24.15 3.05
C PHE A 238 -0.87 25.47 3.73
N SER A 239 -1.74 26.29 3.17
CA SER A 239 -2.09 27.61 3.72
C SER A 239 -2.73 27.52 5.10
N SER A 240 -3.62 26.54 5.31
CA SER A 240 -4.29 26.31 6.58
C SER A 240 -3.37 25.85 7.72
N LEU A 241 -2.18 25.36 7.42
CA LEU A 241 -1.21 24.87 8.42
C LEU A 241 -0.36 26.01 9.01
N ASN A 242 -0.38 27.20 8.38
CA ASN A 242 0.41 28.35 8.81
C ASN A 242 -0.37 29.32 9.74
N GLU A 243 -1.63 29.00 10.09
CA GLU A 243 -2.51 29.86 10.91
C GLU A 243 -2.52 29.46 12.40
N ASN A 244 -1.63 28.57 12.86
CA ASN A 244 -1.56 28.14 14.28
C ASN A 244 -0.22 28.49 14.94
#